data_8f47f8f965de11b9d32b416e34428b46
#
_entry.id   8f47f8f965de11b9d32b416e34428b46
#
_cell.length_a   1.000
_cell.length_b   1.000
_cell.length_c   1.000
_cell.angle_alpha   90.00
_cell.angle_beta   90.00
_cell.angle_gamma   90.00
#
_symmetry.space_group_name_H-M   'P 1'
#
loop_
_entity.id
_entity.type
_entity.pdbx_description
1 polymer ?
#
loop_
_entity_poly.entity_id
_entity_poly.type
_entity_poly.pdbx_seq_one_letter_code
_entity_poly.pdbx_strand_id
1 'polypeptide(L)'
;MTVAVTSFFHTDSCTWSYVVADPHSGQAAIIDPVLDYDPKSGRTSTASAQALADHVRAQSLDVRWLLETHAHADHLSAGHWLKSQYPQAKLAIGAGIRTVQKTFRPIFNLGEHFPVDGSQFDHLFDDSERFALGETAAEAIAVPGHTNDSMAYRIDDALFVGDSIFMPDGGTARCDFPGGDARTLYRSIQRLFALPGDTRVFVCHDYAPGGRAYACETTIGAQKAGNIHVRDDVSEDDFVAVRTARDATLAMPALLLPSVQINIRAGQLPEPEDNGVRYLKLPLDQF
;
A
#
# COMPACT_ATOMS: atom_id res chain seq x y z
N MET A 1 -10.29 13.05 -20.76
CA MET A 1 -9.52 11.81 -21.06
C MET A 1 -9.18 11.20 -19.70
N THR A 2 -9.35 9.90 -19.55
CA THR A 2 -9.04 9.17 -18.30
C THR A 2 -7.54 9.17 -18.03
N VAL A 3 -7.14 9.06 -16.76
CA VAL A 3 -5.73 8.96 -16.40
C VAL A 3 -5.06 7.74 -17.03
N ALA A 4 -3.80 7.89 -17.41
CA ALA A 4 -2.99 6.79 -17.90
C ALA A 4 -2.39 6.02 -16.70
N VAL A 5 -2.63 4.71 -16.64
CA VAL A 5 -2.10 3.84 -15.59
C VAL A 5 -1.17 2.80 -16.22
N THR A 6 0.05 2.71 -15.71
CA THR A 6 1.00 1.66 -16.05
C THR A 6 1.32 0.86 -14.80
N SER A 7 1.12 -0.47 -14.87
CA SER A 7 1.32 -1.40 -13.76
C SER A 7 2.65 -2.13 -13.87
N PHE A 8 3.29 -2.38 -12.72
CA PHE A 8 4.55 -3.10 -12.58
C PHE A 8 4.40 -4.19 -11.53
N PHE A 9 4.65 -5.44 -11.89
CA PHE A 9 4.47 -6.57 -11.01
C PHE A 9 5.80 -7.01 -10.38
N HIS A 10 5.84 -7.05 -9.06
CA HIS A 10 6.94 -7.62 -8.29
C HIS A 10 6.58 -9.07 -7.90
N THR A 11 7.27 -10.03 -8.51
CA THR A 11 6.93 -11.46 -8.40
C THR A 11 7.10 -12.01 -6.98
N ASP A 12 8.16 -11.60 -6.28
CA ASP A 12 8.51 -12.20 -4.98
C ASP A 12 7.51 -11.84 -3.87
N SER A 13 6.89 -10.65 -3.93
CA SER A 13 5.83 -10.23 -2.99
C SER A 13 4.42 -10.26 -3.60
N CYS A 14 4.29 -10.63 -4.87
CA CYS A 14 3.02 -10.58 -5.61
C CYS A 14 2.37 -9.17 -5.59
N THR A 15 3.19 -8.12 -5.58
CA THR A 15 2.77 -6.72 -5.47
C THR A 15 2.70 -6.04 -6.83
N TRP A 16 1.67 -5.23 -7.02
CA TRP A 16 1.55 -4.29 -8.13
C TRP A 16 1.90 -2.87 -7.67
N SER A 17 2.93 -2.29 -8.28
CA SER A 17 3.21 -0.85 -8.20
C SER A 17 2.67 -0.15 -9.43
N TYR A 18 2.31 1.13 -9.32
CA TYR A 18 1.70 1.86 -10.42
C TYR A 18 2.41 3.18 -10.70
N VAL A 19 2.50 3.54 -11.98
CA VAL A 19 2.73 4.91 -12.44
C VAL A 19 1.44 5.42 -13.04
N VAL A 20 0.91 6.49 -12.46
CA VAL A 20 -0.35 7.12 -12.86
C VAL A 20 -0.02 8.51 -13.39
N ALA A 21 -0.42 8.81 -14.62
CA ALA A 21 -0.12 10.09 -15.26
C ALA A 21 -1.38 10.82 -15.71
N ASP A 22 -1.42 12.12 -15.47
CA ASP A 22 -2.36 13.03 -16.10
C ASP A 22 -1.94 13.25 -17.56
N PRO A 23 -2.76 12.85 -18.55
CA PRO A 23 -2.38 12.94 -19.95
C PRO A 23 -2.29 14.37 -20.49
N HIS A 24 -2.81 15.37 -19.76
CA HIS A 24 -2.78 16.77 -20.18
C HIS A 24 -1.51 17.49 -19.76
N SER A 25 -1.11 17.28 -18.50
CA SER A 25 0.06 17.97 -17.92
C SER A 25 1.34 17.15 -17.93
N GLY A 26 1.25 15.82 -18.07
CA GLY A 26 2.37 14.90 -17.89
C GLY A 26 2.79 14.76 -16.44
N GLN A 27 2.08 15.34 -15.47
CA GLN A 27 2.36 15.11 -14.05
C GLN A 27 1.95 13.70 -13.66
N ALA A 28 2.76 13.07 -12.79
CA ALA A 28 2.58 11.68 -12.42
C ALA A 28 2.66 11.43 -10.91
N ALA A 29 2.00 10.35 -10.49
CA ALA A 29 2.14 9.73 -9.18
C ALA A 29 2.74 8.33 -9.34
N ILE A 30 3.56 7.90 -8.39
CA ILE A 30 4.00 6.52 -8.22
C ILE A 30 3.32 5.98 -6.95
N ILE A 31 2.69 4.81 -7.04
CA ILE A 31 1.92 4.22 -5.93
C ILE A 31 2.54 2.87 -5.55
N ASP A 32 2.75 2.64 -4.25
CA ASP A 32 3.27 1.43 -3.61
C ASP A 32 4.55 0.88 -4.28
N PRO A 33 5.62 1.68 -4.36
CA PRO A 33 6.85 1.25 -4.99
C PRO A 33 7.63 0.25 -4.13
N VAL A 34 8.04 -0.88 -4.72
CA VAL A 34 8.76 -1.94 -4.02
C VAL A 34 10.28 -1.70 -4.04
N LEU A 35 10.91 -1.83 -2.86
CA LEU A 35 12.35 -2.02 -2.69
C LEU A 35 12.63 -3.52 -2.59
N ASP A 36 13.36 -4.06 -3.55
CA ASP A 36 13.72 -5.48 -3.55
C ASP A 36 14.53 -5.84 -2.30
N TYR A 37 14.22 -6.98 -1.69
CA TYR A 37 14.89 -7.44 -0.48
C TYR A 37 15.05 -8.97 -0.48
N ASP A 38 16.29 -9.43 -0.33
CA ASP A 38 16.59 -10.84 -0.13
C ASP A 38 16.68 -11.14 1.39
N PRO A 39 15.70 -11.83 1.98
CA PRO A 39 15.68 -12.10 3.42
C PRO A 39 16.78 -13.06 3.86
N LYS A 40 17.38 -13.84 2.96
CA LYS A 40 18.46 -14.78 3.28
C LYS A 40 19.80 -14.10 3.45
N SER A 41 20.06 -13.07 2.64
CA SER A 41 21.33 -12.33 2.68
C SER A 41 21.21 -10.95 3.34
N GLY A 42 19.99 -10.46 3.59
CA GLY A 42 19.74 -9.10 4.07
C GLY A 42 20.04 -8.01 3.04
N ARG A 43 20.15 -8.37 1.76
CA ARG A 43 20.49 -7.42 0.70
C ARG A 43 19.25 -6.73 0.17
N THR A 44 19.37 -5.42 -0.02
CA THR A 44 18.39 -4.61 -0.77
C THR A 44 18.88 -4.36 -2.19
N SER A 45 17.96 -4.16 -3.13
CA SER A 45 18.20 -3.74 -4.50
C SER A 45 17.12 -2.75 -4.91
N THR A 46 17.42 -1.92 -5.91
CA THR A 46 16.47 -0.95 -6.45
C THR A 46 15.99 -1.33 -7.85
N ALA A 47 16.12 -2.59 -8.26
CA ALA A 47 15.81 -3.02 -9.61
C ALA A 47 14.34 -2.76 -9.99
N SER A 48 13.40 -3.11 -9.09
CA SER A 48 11.97 -2.85 -9.28
C SER A 48 11.65 -1.36 -9.31
N ALA A 49 12.19 -0.58 -8.38
CA ALA A 49 12.01 0.88 -8.35
C ALA A 49 12.69 1.57 -9.56
N GLN A 50 13.81 1.04 -10.03
CA GLN A 50 14.48 1.54 -11.23
C GLN A 50 13.62 1.35 -12.49
N ALA A 51 12.87 0.24 -12.60
CA ALA A 51 11.96 0.03 -13.71
C ALA A 51 10.84 1.10 -13.75
N LEU A 52 10.31 1.50 -12.58
CA LEU A 52 9.38 2.63 -12.46
C LEU A 52 10.03 3.94 -12.93
N ALA A 53 11.24 4.24 -12.46
CA ALA A 53 11.97 5.44 -12.82
C ALA A 53 12.35 5.49 -14.31
N ASP A 54 12.67 4.36 -14.91
CA ASP A 54 12.98 4.25 -16.33
C ASP A 54 11.74 4.51 -17.18
N HIS A 55 10.58 3.99 -16.78
CA HIS A 55 9.31 4.28 -17.45
C HIS A 55 8.97 5.78 -17.36
N VAL A 56 9.05 6.37 -16.16
CA VAL A 56 8.84 7.82 -15.97
C VAL A 56 9.73 8.64 -16.91
N ARG A 57 10.99 8.28 -17.01
CA ARG A 57 11.96 8.97 -17.88
C ARG A 57 11.63 8.77 -19.37
N ALA A 58 11.31 7.54 -19.76
CA ALA A 58 10.95 7.22 -21.15
C ALA A 58 9.70 7.94 -21.63
N GLN A 59 8.74 8.18 -20.72
CA GLN A 59 7.50 8.90 -21.01
C GLN A 59 7.64 10.41 -20.73
N SER A 60 8.80 10.90 -20.28
CA SER A 60 9.03 12.32 -19.91
C SER A 60 8.02 12.85 -18.89
N LEU A 61 7.67 12.03 -17.90
CA LEU A 61 6.70 12.38 -16.87
C LEU A 61 7.35 13.21 -15.75
N ASP A 62 6.56 14.11 -15.14
CA ASP A 62 6.93 14.93 -13.99
C ASP A 62 6.31 14.36 -12.71
N VAL A 63 7.08 13.60 -11.93
CA VAL A 63 6.59 12.96 -10.71
C VAL A 63 6.34 14.00 -9.63
N ARG A 64 5.09 14.09 -9.16
CA ARG A 64 4.62 15.01 -8.11
C ARG A 64 4.28 14.31 -6.81
N TRP A 65 3.91 13.04 -6.89
CA TRP A 65 3.51 12.26 -5.72
C TRP A 65 4.19 10.90 -5.73
N LEU A 66 4.66 10.49 -4.56
CA LEU A 66 5.04 9.13 -4.19
C LEU A 66 4.05 8.72 -3.10
N LEU A 67 3.13 7.83 -3.42
CA LEU A 67 2.00 7.48 -2.56
C LEU A 67 2.18 6.07 -2.00
N GLU A 68 2.11 5.93 -0.70
CA GLU A 68 1.98 4.64 -0.03
C GLU A 68 0.52 4.46 0.39
N THR A 69 -0.08 3.34 0.05
CA THR A 69 -1.45 3.05 0.51
C THR A 69 -1.48 2.74 2.00
N HIS A 70 -0.43 2.12 2.53
CA HIS A 70 -0.25 1.82 3.95
C HIS A 70 1.21 1.42 4.24
N ALA A 71 1.56 1.22 5.50
CA ALA A 71 2.84 0.62 5.89
C ALA A 71 2.80 -0.88 5.67
N HIS A 72 3.19 -1.33 4.46
CA HIS A 72 3.17 -2.72 4.02
C HIS A 72 3.94 -3.67 4.95
N ALA A 73 3.42 -4.89 5.14
CA ALA A 73 4.04 -5.93 5.97
C ALA A 73 4.74 -7.02 5.16
N ASP A 74 4.60 -7.04 3.85
CA ASP A 74 5.03 -8.10 2.95
C ASP A 74 6.10 -7.69 1.94
N HIS A 75 6.38 -6.38 1.83
CA HIS A 75 7.49 -5.84 1.05
C HIS A 75 8.03 -4.52 1.64
N LEU A 76 9.27 -4.19 1.32
CA LEU A 76 9.88 -2.92 1.68
C LEU A 76 9.48 -1.84 0.67
N SER A 77 9.25 -0.61 1.15
CA SER A 77 8.97 0.55 0.29
C SER A 77 10.26 1.12 -0.31
N ALA A 78 10.21 1.43 -1.60
CA ALA A 78 11.23 2.22 -2.29
C ALA A 78 10.97 3.74 -2.25
N GLY A 79 9.98 4.21 -1.48
CA GLY A 79 9.58 5.61 -1.43
C GLY A 79 10.74 6.56 -1.15
N HIS A 80 11.60 6.23 -0.19
CA HIS A 80 12.78 7.03 0.14
C HIS A 80 13.80 7.10 -1.02
N TRP A 81 14.04 5.99 -1.70
CA TRP A 81 14.95 5.97 -2.86
C TRP A 81 14.37 6.79 -4.02
N LEU A 82 13.08 6.62 -4.34
CA LEU A 82 12.41 7.40 -5.38
C LEU A 82 12.37 8.91 -5.02
N LYS A 83 12.21 9.25 -3.75
CA LYS A 83 12.31 10.64 -3.30
C LYS A 83 13.67 11.24 -3.61
N SER A 84 14.75 10.48 -3.54
CA SER A 84 16.09 10.93 -3.95
C SER A 84 16.21 11.17 -5.45
N GLN A 85 15.45 10.41 -6.28
CA GLN A 85 15.39 10.59 -7.73
C GLN A 85 14.47 11.75 -8.15
N TYR A 86 13.41 12.01 -7.37
CA TYR A 86 12.37 13.02 -7.60
C TYR A 86 12.24 13.94 -6.37
N PRO A 87 13.23 14.82 -6.07
CA PRO A 87 13.22 15.62 -4.84
C PRO A 87 12.00 16.54 -4.69
N GLN A 88 11.38 16.95 -5.81
CA GLN A 88 10.20 17.80 -5.85
C GLN A 88 8.90 17.03 -5.55
N ALA A 89 8.88 15.69 -5.71
CA ALA A 89 7.72 14.88 -5.42
C ALA A 89 7.47 14.83 -3.90
N LYS A 90 6.21 14.81 -3.48
CA LYS A 90 5.84 14.58 -2.08
C LYS A 90 5.70 13.09 -1.82
N LEU A 91 6.45 12.57 -0.85
CA LEU A 91 6.25 11.23 -0.32
C LEU A 91 5.15 11.29 0.74
N ALA A 92 4.05 10.55 0.52
CA ALA A 92 2.83 10.71 1.30
C ALA A 92 2.17 9.37 1.65
N ILE A 93 1.46 9.36 2.77
CA ILE A 93 0.70 8.22 3.31
C ILE A 93 -0.51 8.75 4.10
N GLY A 94 -1.40 7.86 4.57
CA GLY A 94 -2.50 8.23 5.46
C GLY A 94 -2.03 8.68 6.85
N ALA A 95 -2.73 9.65 7.47
CA ALA A 95 -2.41 10.17 8.80
C ALA A 95 -2.45 9.10 9.91
N GLY A 96 -3.11 7.96 9.66
CA GLY A 96 -3.12 6.77 10.50
C GLY A 96 -1.74 6.16 10.77
N ILE A 97 -0.73 6.49 9.94
CA ILE A 97 0.66 6.06 10.15
C ILE A 97 1.19 6.41 11.54
N ARG A 98 0.71 7.52 12.13
CA ARG A 98 1.06 7.91 13.50
C ARG A 98 0.68 6.83 14.52
N THR A 99 -0.45 6.15 14.31
CA THR A 99 -0.89 5.03 15.16
C THR A 99 -0.02 3.81 14.93
N VAL A 100 0.28 3.48 13.68
CA VAL A 100 1.18 2.37 13.32
C VAL A 100 2.57 2.58 13.94
N GLN A 101 3.15 3.77 13.81
CA GLN A 101 4.44 4.11 14.43
C GLN A 101 4.43 3.97 15.95
N LYS A 102 3.37 4.44 16.62
CA LYS A 102 3.19 4.29 18.08
C LYS A 102 3.12 2.83 18.50
N THR A 103 2.42 2.01 17.72
CA THR A 103 2.28 0.57 17.98
C THR A 103 3.61 -0.17 17.82
N PHE A 104 4.33 0.08 16.73
CA PHE A 104 5.54 -0.69 16.42
C PHE A 104 6.82 -0.14 17.06
N ARG A 105 6.86 1.11 17.47
CA ARG A 105 8.03 1.68 18.18
C ARG A 105 8.49 0.84 19.38
N PRO A 106 7.62 0.46 20.33
CA PRO A 106 8.02 -0.39 21.45
C PRO A 106 8.36 -1.83 21.02
N ILE A 107 7.62 -2.41 20.07
CA ILE A 107 7.86 -3.78 19.59
C ILE A 107 9.27 -3.93 19.03
N PHE A 108 9.71 -2.97 18.21
CA PHE A 108 11.07 -2.98 17.65
C PHE A 108 12.10 -2.23 18.51
N ASN A 109 11.71 -1.77 19.71
CA ASN A 109 12.60 -1.02 20.61
C ASN A 109 13.37 0.09 19.86
N LEU A 110 12.64 0.96 19.14
CA LEU A 110 13.26 2.02 18.33
C LEU A 110 13.73 3.23 19.15
N GLY A 111 13.47 3.23 20.46
CA GLY A 111 13.82 4.32 21.36
C GLY A 111 12.87 5.52 21.28
N GLU A 112 12.97 6.43 22.26
CA GLU A 112 12.10 7.60 22.34
C GLU A 112 12.40 8.66 21.27
N HIS A 113 13.61 8.65 20.73
CA HIS A 113 14.04 9.56 19.67
C HIS A 113 13.40 9.23 18.30
N PHE A 114 12.80 8.04 18.14
CA PHE A 114 12.06 7.72 16.91
C PHE A 114 10.74 8.50 16.87
N PRO A 115 10.56 9.43 15.92
CA PRO A 115 9.34 10.22 15.82
C PRO A 115 8.15 9.33 15.44
N VAL A 116 7.02 9.53 16.13
CA VAL A 116 5.74 8.81 15.89
C VAL A 116 4.63 9.78 15.46
N ASP A 117 5.03 10.85 14.79
CA ASP A 117 4.18 11.94 14.33
C ASP A 117 4.00 11.95 12.80
N GLY A 118 4.62 10.99 12.10
CA GLY A 118 4.59 10.89 10.66
C GLY A 118 5.56 11.81 9.93
N SER A 119 6.46 12.51 10.66
CA SER A 119 7.40 13.50 10.09
C SER A 119 8.42 12.90 9.09
N GLN A 120 8.46 11.59 8.93
CA GLN A 120 9.24 10.90 7.91
C GLN A 120 8.66 11.06 6.51
N PHE A 121 7.38 11.44 6.40
CA PHE A 121 6.67 11.69 5.15
C PHE A 121 6.51 13.20 4.94
N ASP A 122 6.50 13.63 3.67
CA ASP A 122 6.30 15.04 3.32
C ASP A 122 4.83 15.47 3.49
N HIS A 123 3.91 14.52 3.41
CA HIS A 123 2.47 14.78 3.55
C HIS A 123 1.75 13.58 4.18
N LEU A 124 0.81 13.89 5.08
CA LEU A 124 -0.08 12.90 5.69
C LEU A 124 -1.51 13.22 5.30
N PHE A 125 -2.14 12.36 4.52
CA PHE A 125 -3.51 12.54 4.10
C PHE A 125 -4.51 12.28 5.24
N ASP A 126 -5.42 13.22 5.41
CA ASP A 126 -6.64 13.00 6.17
C ASP A 126 -7.70 12.31 5.29
N ASP A 127 -8.76 11.79 5.93
CA ASP A 127 -9.86 11.15 5.21
C ASP A 127 -10.59 12.13 4.28
N SER A 128 -10.88 11.70 3.06
CA SER A 128 -11.55 12.50 2.01
C SER A 128 -10.79 13.77 1.61
N GLU A 129 -9.49 13.82 1.88
CA GLU A 129 -8.65 14.94 1.47
C GLU A 129 -8.49 14.96 -0.05
N ARG A 130 -8.74 16.13 -0.64
CA ARG A 130 -8.60 16.34 -2.07
C ARG A 130 -7.22 16.89 -2.41
N PHE A 131 -6.64 16.35 -3.47
CA PHE A 131 -5.39 16.81 -4.03
C PHE A 131 -5.48 16.86 -5.56
N ALA A 132 -4.42 17.25 -6.22
CA ALA A 132 -4.36 17.30 -7.67
C ALA A 132 -3.16 16.52 -8.20
N LEU A 133 -3.37 15.86 -9.34
CA LEU A 133 -2.33 15.34 -10.19
C LEU A 133 -2.39 16.07 -11.52
N GLY A 134 -1.61 17.13 -11.67
CA GLY A 134 -1.73 18.04 -12.79
C GLY A 134 -3.09 18.75 -12.82
N GLU A 135 -3.84 18.54 -13.90
CA GLU A 135 -5.21 19.07 -14.07
C GLU A 135 -6.27 18.08 -13.55
N THR A 136 -5.86 16.86 -13.20
CA THR A 136 -6.75 15.80 -12.73
C THR A 136 -7.02 15.93 -11.23
N ALA A 137 -8.30 15.90 -10.86
CA ALA A 137 -8.72 15.88 -9.46
C ALA A 137 -8.46 14.48 -8.85
N ALA A 138 -7.99 14.48 -7.62
CA ALA A 138 -7.75 13.27 -6.85
C ALA A 138 -8.27 13.39 -5.41
N GLU A 139 -8.53 12.25 -4.78
CA GLU A 139 -9.04 12.14 -3.41
C GLU A 139 -8.35 10.98 -2.69
N ALA A 140 -7.91 11.25 -1.48
CA ALA A 140 -7.41 10.23 -0.56
C ALA A 140 -8.55 9.79 0.37
N ILE A 141 -8.92 8.53 0.33
CA ILE A 141 -10.05 7.95 1.07
C ILE A 141 -9.49 7.02 2.13
N ALA A 142 -9.70 7.31 3.42
CA ALA A 142 -9.29 6.40 4.47
C ALA A 142 -10.11 5.11 4.42
N VAL A 143 -9.42 3.96 4.41
CA VAL A 143 -10.02 2.62 4.34
C VAL A 143 -9.41 1.71 5.43
N PRO A 144 -9.48 2.11 6.71
CA PRO A 144 -8.91 1.32 7.79
C PRO A 144 -9.58 -0.04 7.90
N GLY A 145 -8.87 -0.99 8.53
CA GLY A 145 -9.37 -2.34 8.82
C GLY A 145 -8.35 -3.43 8.54
N HIS A 146 -7.61 -3.37 7.43
CA HIS A 146 -6.38 -4.15 7.27
C HIS A 146 -5.29 -3.56 8.18
N THR A 147 -5.03 -2.27 8.03
CA THR A 147 -4.19 -1.46 8.93
C THR A 147 -4.89 -0.15 9.28
N ASN A 148 -4.37 0.57 10.29
CA ASN A 148 -4.93 1.87 10.71
C ASN A 148 -4.65 3.01 9.72
N ASP A 149 -3.61 2.90 8.92
CA ASP A 149 -3.15 3.91 7.96
C ASP A 149 -3.60 3.63 6.53
N SER A 150 -4.37 2.56 6.31
CA SER A 150 -4.83 2.16 4.97
C SER A 150 -5.61 3.29 4.29
N MET A 151 -5.17 3.62 3.08
CA MET A 151 -5.78 4.60 2.19
C MET A 151 -6.11 3.98 0.84
N ALA A 152 -7.19 4.43 0.24
CA ALA A 152 -7.43 4.28 -1.19
C ALA A 152 -7.22 5.64 -1.87
N TYR A 153 -6.57 5.66 -3.02
CA TYR A 153 -6.38 6.87 -3.81
C TYR A 153 -7.26 6.81 -5.04
N ARG A 154 -8.23 7.74 -5.12
CA ARG A 154 -9.04 7.93 -6.32
C ARG A 154 -8.44 9.05 -7.16
N ILE A 155 -8.07 8.74 -8.39
CA ILE A 155 -7.52 9.72 -9.36
C ILE A 155 -8.37 9.61 -10.61
N ASP A 156 -9.26 10.57 -10.84
CA ASP A 156 -10.29 10.56 -11.88
C ASP A 156 -11.20 9.31 -11.79
N ASP A 157 -11.13 8.41 -12.77
CA ASP A 157 -11.88 7.15 -12.86
C ASP A 157 -11.15 5.94 -12.24
N ALA A 158 -9.88 6.10 -11.85
CA ALA A 158 -9.05 5.05 -11.28
C ALA A 158 -9.02 5.11 -9.75
N LEU A 159 -9.21 3.95 -9.10
CA LEU A 159 -9.19 3.77 -7.65
C LEU A 159 -8.12 2.74 -7.27
N PHE A 160 -7.09 3.16 -6.56
CA PHE A 160 -6.00 2.33 -6.03
C PHE A 160 -6.34 1.98 -4.59
N VAL A 161 -6.61 0.73 -4.30
CA VAL A 161 -7.29 0.32 -3.06
C VAL A 161 -6.37 -0.25 -1.99
N GLY A 162 -5.05 -0.33 -2.25
CA GLY A 162 -4.13 -1.00 -1.33
C GLY A 162 -4.62 -2.41 -1.00
N ASP A 163 -4.47 -2.78 0.27
CA ASP A 163 -4.89 -4.08 0.80
C ASP A 163 -6.31 -4.06 1.39
N SER A 164 -7.22 -3.23 0.85
CA SER A 164 -8.63 -3.31 1.24
C SER A 164 -9.34 -4.48 0.55
N ILE A 165 -9.23 -4.56 -0.77
CA ILE A 165 -9.79 -5.63 -1.60
C ILE A 165 -8.76 -6.08 -2.65
N PHE A 166 -8.80 -7.36 -3.00
CA PHE A 166 -8.00 -7.97 -4.07
C PHE A 166 -8.85 -8.21 -5.32
N MET A 167 -8.34 -8.92 -6.31
CA MET A 167 -9.18 -9.38 -7.42
C MET A 167 -10.41 -10.12 -6.88
N PRO A 168 -11.57 -10.11 -7.57
CA PRO A 168 -12.80 -10.69 -7.05
C PRO A 168 -12.65 -12.12 -6.51
N ASP A 169 -11.83 -12.95 -7.15
CA ASP A 169 -11.51 -14.31 -6.74
C ASP A 169 -10.44 -14.39 -5.63
N GLY A 170 -9.77 -13.29 -5.31
CA GLY A 170 -8.83 -13.14 -4.20
C GLY A 170 -9.46 -12.67 -2.89
N GLY A 171 -10.60 -11.98 -2.98
CA GLY A 171 -11.37 -11.50 -1.82
C GLY A 171 -10.80 -10.24 -1.19
N THR A 172 -10.43 -10.29 0.10
CA THR A 172 -9.96 -9.15 0.90
C THR A 172 -8.70 -9.51 1.68
N ALA A 173 -7.94 -8.50 2.12
CA ALA A 173 -6.80 -8.70 3.01
C ALA A 173 -7.21 -9.17 4.40
N ARG A 174 -6.23 -9.66 5.15
CA ARG A 174 -6.33 -10.03 6.57
C ARG A 174 -6.50 -8.81 7.47
N CYS A 175 -7.06 -9.03 8.66
CA CYS A 175 -7.36 -7.97 9.64
C CYS A 175 -6.81 -8.27 11.04
N ASP A 176 -5.90 -9.22 11.19
CA ASP A 176 -5.36 -9.69 12.47
C ASP A 176 -4.02 -9.06 12.85
N PHE A 177 -3.57 -8.05 12.10
CA PHE A 177 -2.43 -7.24 12.51
C PHE A 177 -2.78 -6.30 13.67
N PRO A 178 -1.77 -5.85 14.45
CA PRO A 178 -1.99 -4.84 15.47
C PRO A 178 -2.70 -3.60 14.91
N GLY A 179 -3.94 -3.38 15.35
CA GLY A 179 -4.80 -2.30 14.84
C GLY A 179 -5.71 -2.66 13.67
N GLY A 180 -5.65 -3.91 13.18
CA GLY A 180 -6.62 -4.42 12.20
C GLY A 180 -7.97 -4.74 12.84
N ASP A 181 -9.05 -4.66 12.05
CA ASP A 181 -10.41 -4.97 12.46
C ASP A 181 -11.30 -5.31 11.26
N ALA A 182 -11.84 -6.52 11.24
CA ALA A 182 -12.63 -7.01 10.11
C ALA A 182 -13.92 -6.21 9.89
N ARG A 183 -14.58 -5.77 10.96
CA ARG A 183 -15.82 -4.98 10.87
C ARG A 183 -15.54 -3.60 10.26
N THR A 184 -14.45 -2.99 10.66
CA THR A 184 -13.97 -1.73 10.10
C THR A 184 -13.60 -1.88 8.62
N LEU A 185 -12.92 -2.97 8.25
CA LEU A 185 -12.60 -3.24 6.85
C LEU A 185 -13.86 -3.38 5.99
N TYR A 186 -14.87 -4.13 6.47
CA TYR A 186 -16.15 -4.26 5.75
C TYR A 186 -16.76 -2.89 5.46
N ARG A 187 -16.85 -2.02 6.49
CA ARG A 187 -17.41 -0.68 6.35
C ARG A 187 -16.60 0.20 5.40
N SER A 188 -15.28 0.09 5.44
CA SER A 188 -14.38 0.77 4.50
C SER A 188 -14.65 0.32 3.06
N ILE A 189 -14.80 -0.98 2.82
CA ILE A 189 -15.11 -1.51 1.48
C ILE A 189 -16.50 -1.07 1.02
N GLN A 190 -17.52 -1.11 1.90
CA GLN A 190 -18.87 -0.65 1.53
C GLN A 190 -18.87 0.84 1.14
N ARG A 191 -18.01 1.65 1.74
CA ARG A 191 -17.81 3.03 1.33
C ARG A 191 -17.24 3.13 -0.10
N LEU A 192 -16.27 2.30 -0.46
CA LEU A 192 -15.75 2.24 -1.82
C LEU A 192 -16.82 1.72 -2.80
N PHE A 193 -17.67 0.79 -2.39
CA PHE A 193 -18.76 0.25 -3.19
C PHE A 193 -19.89 1.26 -3.47
N ALA A 194 -19.91 2.39 -2.77
CA ALA A 194 -20.81 3.52 -3.09
C ALA A 194 -20.37 4.30 -4.34
N LEU A 195 -19.15 4.09 -4.84
CA LEU A 195 -18.67 4.69 -6.09
C LEU A 195 -19.38 4.08 -7.31
N PRO A 196 -19.37 4.77 -8.47
CA PRO A 196 -19.96 4.25 -9.71
C PRO A 196 -19.40 2.85 -10.06
N GLY A 197 -20.28 1.99 -10.58
CA GLY A 197 -19.92 0.60 -10.88
C GLY A 197 -18.84 0.43 -11.96
N ASP A 198 -18.65 1.41 -12.81
CA ASP A 198 -17.63 1.48 -13.87
C ASP A 198 -16.29 2.08 -13.38
N THR A 199 -16.20 2.53 -12.11
CA THR A 199 -14.93 2.97 -11.52
C THR A 199 -13.92 1.83 -11.61
N ARG A 200 -12.77 2.12 -12.24
CA ARG A 200 -11.66 1.16 -12.38
C ARG A 200 -10.97 0.97 -11.04
N VAL A 201 -10.79 -0.27 -10.63
CA VAL A 201 -10.15 -0.63 -9.36
C VAL A 201 -8.82 -1.30 -9.64
N PHE A 202 -7.76 -0.76 -9.03
CA PHE A 202 -6.39 -1.28 -9.10
C PHE A 202 -5.98 -1.84 -7.74
N VAL A 203 -5.72 -3.16 -7.71
CA VAL A 203 -5.37 -3.89 -6.48
C VAL A 203 -3.88 -3.84 -6.21
N CYS A 204 -3.48 -3.90 -4.92
CA CYS A 204 -2.07 -3.93 -4.56
C CYS A 204 -1.45 -5.31 -4.74
N HIS A 205 -2.19 -6.39 -4.46
CA HIS A 205 -1.71 -7.76 -4.58
C HIS A 205 -2.60 -8.64 -5.42
N ASP A 206 -1.97 -9.60 -6.12
CA ASP A 206 -2.67 -10.69 -6.77
C ASP A 206 -1.86 -11.98 -6.64
N TYR A 207 -2.48 -12.98 -6.05
CA TYR A 207 -1.89 -14.30 -5.80
C TYR A 207 -2.31 -15.34 -6.85
N ALA A 208 -2.99 -14.92 -7.93
CA ALA A 208 -3.43 -15.74 -9.05
C ALA A 208 -4.11 -17.06 -8.63
N PRO A 209 -5.18 -17.03 -7.81
CA PRO A 209 -5.82 -18.24 -7.35
C PRO A 209 -6.23 -19.13 -8.54
N GLY A 210 -6.09 -20.45 -8.35
CA GLY A 210 -6.35 -21.42 -9.43
C GLY A 210 -5.32 -21.46 -10.57
N GLY A 211 -4.21 -20.69 -10.46
CA GLY A 211 -3.14 -20.66 -11.46
C GLY A 211 -3.47 -19.84 -12.72
N ARG A 212 -4.42 -18.91 -12.64
CA ARG A 212 -4.68 -17.94 -13.72
C ARG A 212 -3.51 -16.97 -13.88
N ALA A 213 -3.51 -16.20 -14.95
CA ALA A 213 -2.57 -15.09 -15.10
C ALA A 213 -2.80 -14.02 -14.02
N TYR A 214 -1.71 -13.36 -13.59
CA TYR A 214 -1.78 -12.22 -12.69
C TYR A 214 -2.58 -11.07 -13.31
N ALA A 215 -3.39 -10.40 -12.49
CA ALA A 215 -4.22 -9.28 -12.89
C ALA A 215 -4.20 -8.18 -11.82
N CYS A 216 -4.31 -6.93 -12.23
CA CYS A 216 -4.28 -5.79 -11.31
C CYS A 216 -5.50 -4.90 -11.43
N GLU A 217 -6.31 -5.04 -12.47
CA GLU A 217 -7.43 -4.14 -12.75
C GLU A 217 -8.76 -4.91 -12.76
N THR A 218 -9.75 -4.32 -12.12
CA THR A 218 -11.14 -4.75 -12.09
C THR A 218 -12.05 -3.51 -12.03
N THR A 219 -13.32 -3.66 -11.64
CA THR A 219 -14.24 -2.52 -11.44
C THR A 219 -15.02 -2.68 -10.13
N ILE A 220 -15.58 -1.58 -9.62
CA ILE A 220 -16.48 -1.62 -8.47
C ILE A 220 -17.66 -2.56 -8.74
N GLY A 221 -18.25 -2.52 -9.93
CA GLY A 221 -19.35 -3.43 -10.31
C GLY A 221 -18.96 -4.90 -10.28
N ALA A 222 -17.76 -5.24 -10.78
CA ALA A 222 -17.26 -6.62 -10.74
C ALA A 222 -16.98 -7.08 -9.30
N GLN A 223 -16.46 -6.20 -8.44
CA GLN A 223 -16.26 -6.49 -7.03
C GLN A 223 -17.58 -6.76 -6.32
N LYS A 224 -18.56 -5.91 -6.50
CA LYS A 224 -19.92 -6.06 -5.93
C LYS A 224 -20.60 -7.36 -6.37
N ALA A 225 -20.44 -7.72 -7.63
CA ALA A 225 -21.07 -8.91 -8.18
C ALA A 225 -20.36 -10.21 -7.79
N GLY A 226 -19.04 -10.22 -7.67
CA GLY A 226 -18.25 -11.44 -7.67
C GLY A 226 -17.19 -11.59 -6.57
N ASN A 227 -16.95 -10.59 -5.70
CA ASN A 227 -15.94 -10.76 -4.67
C ASN A 227 -16.31 -11.85 -3.68
N ILE A 228 -15.44 -12.85 -3.55
CA ILE A 228 -15.71 -14.07 -2.76
C ILE A 228 -15.93 -13.81 -1.27
N HIS A 229 -15.54 -12.65 -0.74
CA HIS A 229 -15.66 -12.31 0.67
C HIS A 229 -16.71 -11.23 0.95
N VAL A 230 -16.97 -10.31 0.00
CA VAL A 230 -17.66 -9.04 0.32
C VAL A 230 -18.61 -8.55 -0.78
N ARG A 231 -19.04 -9.46 -1.69
CA ARG A 231 -20.05 -9.11 -2.71
C ARG A 231 -21.36 -8.65 -2.06
N ASP A 232 -22.24 -8.04 -2.85
CA ASP A 232 -23.46 -7.35 -2.40
C ASP A 232 -24.41 -8.17 -1.49
N ASP A 233 -24.41 -9.50 -1.57
CA ASP A 233 -25.27 -10.38 -0.75
C ASP A 233 -24.60 -10.85 0.56
N VAL A 234 -23.39 -10.42 0.85
CA VAL A 234 -22.66 -10.78 2.09
C VAL A 234 -22.92 -9.73 3.16
N SER A 235 -23.46 -10.14 4.29
CA SER A 235 -23.67 -9.25 5.44
C SER A 235 -22.37 -8.93 6.19
N GLU A 236 -22.37 -7.86 6.97
CA GLU A 236 -21.23 -7.48 7.82
C GLU A 236 -20.84 -8.61 8.77
N ASP A 237 -21.80 -9.28 9.40
CA ASP A 237 -21.54 -10.34 10.37
C ASP A 237 -21.01 -11.61 9.69
N ASP A 238 -21.51 -11.98 8.51
CA ASP A 238 -20.97 -13.08 7.72
C ASP A 238 -19.54 -12.81 7.27
N PHE A 239 -19.27 -11.59 6.80
CA PHE A 239 -17.90 -11.16 6.45
C PHE A 239 -16.95 -11.28 7.64
N VAL A 240 -17.33 -10.74 8.81
CA VAL A 240 -16.51 -10.78 10.02
C VAL A 240 -16.23 -12.23 10.42
N ALA A 241 -17.25 -13.10 10.40
CA ALA A 241 -17.10 -14.52 10.74
C ALA A 241 -16.10 -15.22 9.80
N VAL A 242 -16.27 -15.05 8.47
CA VAL A 242 -15.37 -15.65 7.46
C VAL A 242 -13.95 -15.09 7.60
N ARG A 243 -13.79 -13.76 7.73
CA ARG A 243 -12.47 -13.10 7.82
C ARG A 243 -11.72 -13.54 9.08
N THR A 244 -12.36 -13.53 10.23
CA THR A 244 -11.76 -13.94 11.51
C THR A 244 -11.34 -15.43 11.48
N ALA A 245 -12.21 -16.30 10.97
CA ALA A 245 -11.89 -17.71 10.84
C ALA A 245 -10.70 -17.97 9.90
N ARG A 246 -10.64 -17.25 8.78
CA ARG A 246 -9.53 -17.36 7.83
C ARG A 246 -8.23 -16.81 8.41
N ASP A 247 -8.27 -15.65 9.05
CA ASP A 247 -7.07 -15.00 9.63
C ASP A 247 -6.41 -15.90 10.67
N ALA A 248 -7.20 -16.56 11.51
CA ALA A 248 -6.71 -17.52 12.51
C ALA A 248 -5.89 -18.70 11.91
N THR A 249 -5.98 -18.92 10.59
CA THR A 249 -5.24 -19.99 9.89
C THR A 249 -4.04 -19.50 9.10
N LEU A 250 -3.83 -18.18 9.00
CA LEU A 250 -2.76 -17.61 8.20
C LEU A 250 -1.46 -17.49 9.00
N ALA A 251 -0.36 -17.93 8.39
CA ALA A 251 0.97 -17.59 8.91
C ALA A 251 1.22 -16.08 8.79
N MET A 252 2.11 -15.54 9.63
CA MET A 252 2.57 -14.16 9.48
C MET A 252 3.28 -13.97 8.13
N PRO A 253 3.17 -12.79 7.49
CA PRO A 253 3.91 -12.49 6.27
C PRO A 253 5.41 -12.68 6.48
N ALA A 254 6.07 -13.31 5.51
CA ALA A 254 7.48 -13.64 5.62
C ALA A 254 8.39 -12.43 5.85
N LEU A 255 7.97 -11.26 5.38
CA LEU A 255 8.74 -10.01 5.50
C LEU A 255 8.14 -9.03 6.52
N LEU A 256 7.21 -9.44 7.39
CA LEU A 256 6.61 -8.55 8.40
C LEU A 256 7.68 -7.78 9.19
N LEU A 257 8.67 -8.48 9.71
CA LEU A 257 9.68 -7.88 10.57
C LEU A 257 10.58 -6.87 9.85
N PRO A 258 11.15 -7.17 8.67
CA PRO A 258 11.94 -6.18 7.94
C PRO A 258 11.07 -5.05 7.37
N SER A 259 9.90 -5.36 6.79
CA SER A 259 9.09 -4.39 6.05
C SER A 259 8.56 -3.29 6.96
N VAL A 260 7.92 -3.65 8.07
CA VAL A 260 7.34 -2.64 8.96
C VAL A 260 8.40 -1.67 9.50
N GLN A 261 9.60 -2.15 9.86
CA GLN A 261 10.68 -1.28 10.36
C GLN A 261 11.14 -0.25 9.33
N ILE A 262 11.11 -0.59 8.05
CA ILE A 262 11.49 0.30 6.95
C ILE A 262 10.32 1.21 6.58
N ASN A 263 9.11 0.65 6.48
CA ASN A 263 7.95 1.35 5.93
C ASN A 263 7.42 2.43 6.89
N ILE A 264 7.48 2.21 8.21
CA ILE A 264 7.19 3.28 9.19
C ILE A 264 8.21 4.43 9.18
N ARG A 265 9.32 4.28 8.42
CA ARG A 265 10.36 5.28 8.15
C ARG A 265 10.27 5.85 6.74
N ALA A 266 9.13 5.72 6.08
CA ALA A 266 8.95 6.16 4.69
C ALA A 266 9.93 5.50 3.71
N GLY A 267 10.28 4.23 3.93
CA GLY A 267 11.24 3.49 3.10
C GLY A 267 12.71 3.75 3.43
N GLN A 268 13.01 4.57 4.45
CA GLN A 268 14.38 4.84 4.86
C GLN A 268 14.96 3.68 5.67
N LEU A 269 16.16 3.24 5.28
CA LEU A 269 16.90 2.25 6.06
C LEU A 269 17.30 2.84 7.42
N PRO A 270 17.42 2.03 8.50
CA PRO A 270 17.91 2.48 9.79
C PRO A 270 19.28 3.15 9.69
N GLU A 271 19.58 4.05 10.62
CA GLU A 271 20.91 4.63 10.70
C GLU A 271 21.98 3.55 10.96
N PRO A 272 23.20 3.70 10.42
CA PRO A 272 24.27 2.78 10.71
C PRO A 272 24.67 2.85 12.19
N GLU A 273 25.01 1.68 12.78
CA GLU A 273 25.58 1.61 14.13
C GLU A 273 27.08 1.95 14.10
N ASP A 274 27.75 1.88 15.29
CA ASP A 274 29.14 2.31 15.46
C ASP A 274 30.15 1.65 14.51
N ASN A 275 29.82 0.45 13.99
CA ASN A 275 30.62 -0.28 13.01
C ASN A 275 30.32 0.10 11.55
N GLY A 276 29.45 1.08 11.32
CA GLY A 276 29.01 1.52 9.99
C GLY A 276 28.00 0.60 9.30
N VAL A 277 27.50 -0.44 9.98
CA VAL A 277 26.53 -1.40 9.45
C VAL A 277 25.13 -1.04 9.92
N ARG A 278 24.16 -1.17 9.03
CA ARG A 278 22.73 -0.98 9.35
C ARG A 278 22.12 -2.30 9.79
N TYR A 279 21.27 -2.25 10.81
CA TYR A 279 20.65 -3.45 11.36
C TYR A 279 19.13 -3.30 11.43
N LEU A 280 18.43 -4.42 11.19
CA LEU A 280 17.03 -4.58 11.53
C LEU A 280 16.93 -5.42 12.81
N LYS A 281 16.00 -5.07 13.66
CA LYS A 281 15.76 -5.77 14.93
C LYS A 281 14.82 -6.95 14.72
N LEU A 282 15.13 -8.07 15.34
CA LEU A 282 14.28 -9.26 15.36
C LEU A 282 13.73 -9.44 16.77
N PRO A 283 12.51 -8.99 17.09
CA PRO A 283 11.90 -9.21 18.40
C PRO A 283 11.48 -10.68 18.51
N LEU A 284 11.90 -11.34 19.58
CA LEU A 284 11.54 -12.73 19.84
C LEU A 284 10.23 -12.79 20.64
N ASP A 285 9.33 -13.72 20.26
CA ASP A 285 8.07 -14.03 20.97
C ASP A 285 7.13 -12.80 21.12
N GLN A 286 7.09 -11.92 20.12
CA GLN A 286 6.25 -10.72 20.14
C GLN A 286 5.03 -10.78 19.17
N PHE A 287 4.95 -11.82 18.31
CA PHE A 287 3.87 -12.03 17.35
C PHE A 287 3.35 -13.46 17.40
#